data_66b14d969c7447ab90deaf37a0b102f9
#
_entry.id   66b14d969c7447ab90deaf37a0b102f9
#
_cell.length_a   1.000
_cell.length_b   1.000
_cell.length_c   1.000
_cell.angle_alpha   90.00
_cell.angle_beta   90.00
_cell.angle_gamma   90.00
#
_symmetry.space_group_name_H-M   'P 1'
#
loop_
_entity.id
_entity.type
_entity.pdbx_description
1 polymer ?
#
loop_
_entity_poly.entity_id
_entity_poly.type
_entity_poly.pdbx_seq_one_letter_code
_entity_poly.pdbx_strand_id
1 'polypeptide(L)'
;VHAAPTAWRAAPEERFLQELLFCEPAQQSAMQKKLHRFPALEAPPHFYLASIPLSQAHRLTRTNQQALLAHEWPEGWFMQTETAFLLLLPGTGDAAQPEQLLQKLQEVGLRMDQTVILSMPFPSLLQLGTVWRFNQEAAATARDLHCGAGCRSASALYQDVFVRTIAQSANLRAFIHPMLRRLQEYDQAHSTALLHTLCVYLLQEQNLHATARQLFIHRNTLVYRLQRIRTLLQLDLDDAAVRNVLRTGCILLEYYQGAF
;
A
#
# COMPACT_ATOMS: atom_id res chain seq x y z
N VAL A 1 -15.57 -42.09 -11.46
CA VAL A 1 -14.15 -41.99 -11.83
C VAL A 1 -13.80 -40.51 -11.83
N HIS A 2 -13.34 -39.96 -10.70
CA HIS A 2 -12.85 -38.60 -10.64
C HIS A 2 -11.39 -38.60 -11.14
N ALA A 3 -11.18 -37.99 -12.30
CA ALA A 3 -9.82 -37.70 -12.77
C ALA A 3 -9.13 -36.80 -11.75
N ALA A 4 -7.96 -37.21 -11.27
CA ALA A 4 -7.12 -36.39 -10.42
C ALA A 4 -6.82 -35.07 -11.17
N PRO A 5 -6.86 -33.90 -10.49
CA PRO A 5 -6.57 -32.64 -11.16
C PRO A 5 -5.14 -32.70 -11.70
N THR A 6 -5.02 -32.53 -13.00
CA THR A 6 -3.74 -32.48 -13.72
C THR A 6 -2.87 -31.42 -13.04
N ALA A 7 -1.68 -31.81 -12.59
CA ALA A 7 -0.71 -30.88 -12.05
C ALA A 7 -0.52 -29.73 -13.05
N TRP A 8 -0.79 -28.50 -12.61
CA TRP A 8 -0.70 -27.29 -13.40
C TRP A 8 0.70 -27.18 -14.01
N ARG A 9 0.79 -27.19 -15.33
CA ARG A 9 2.01 -26.88 -16.06
C ARG A 9 1.92 -25.41 -16.43
N ALA A 10 2.78 -24.59 -15.83
CA ALA A 10 2.89 -23.17 -16.15
C ALA A 10 3.06 -22.99 -17.67
N ALA A 11 2.25 -22.10 -18.26
CA ALA A 11 2.39 -21.69 -19.65
C ALA A 11 3.82 -21.09 -19.88
N PRO A 12 4.32 -21.09 -21.12
CA PRO A 12 5.63 -20.48 -21.41
C PRO A 12 5.74 -19.04 -20.91
N GLU A 13 4.67 -18.26 -21.04
CA GLU A 13 4.55 -16.87 -20.55
C GLU A 13 4.73 -16.80 -19.03
N GLU A 14 4.08 -17.68 -18.30
CA GLU A 14 4.13 -17.68 -16.82
C GLU A 14 5.52 -18.08 -16.32
N ARG A 15 6.20 -18.99 -16.99
CA ARG A 15 7.59 -19.31 -16.67
C ARG A 15 8.52 -18.13 -16.92
N PHE A 16 8.31 -17.42 -18.02
CA PHE A 16 9.06 -16.20 -18.31
C PHE A 16 8.80 -15.10 -17.29
N LEU A 17 7.54 -14.90 -16.89
CA LEU A 17 7.17 -13.96 -15.84
C LEU A 17 7.78 -14.33 -14.48
N GLN A 18 7.88 -15.63 -14.19
CA GLN A 18 8.58 -16.11 -12.99
C GLN A 18 10.08 -15.77 -13.01
N GLU A 19 10.74 -15.87 -14.19
CA GLU A 19 12.12 -15.42 -14.35
C GLU A 19 12.25 -13.90 -14.17
N LEU A 20 11.31 -13.11 -14.74
CA LEU A 20 11.28 -11.65 -14.61
C LEU A 20 11.10 -11.19 -13.16
N LEU A 21 10.32 -11.91 -12.38
CA LEU A 21 10.02 -11.58 -10.98
C LEU A 21 11.28 -11.48 -10.13
N PHE A 22 12.29 -12.33 -10.42
CA PHE A 22 13.55 -12.43 -9.70
C PHE A 22 14.75 -11.89 -10.50
N CYS A 23 14.47 -11.20 -11.61
CA CYS A 23 15.49 -10.65 -12.49
C CYS A 23 16.29 -9.53 -11.80
N GLU A 24 17.61 -9.64 -11.83
CA GLU A 24 18.49 -8.57 -11.40
C GLU A 24 18.64 -7.47 -12.46
N PRO A 25 18.99 -6.23 -12.05
CA PRO A 25 19.13 -5.11 -13.00
C PRO A 25 20.11 -5.40 -14.15
N ALA A 26 21.17 -6.14 -13.90
CA ALA A 26 22.17 -6.52 -14.92
C ALA A 26 21.60 -7.45 -16.01
N GLN A 27 20.51 -8.16 -15.73
CA GLN A 27 19.87 -9.12 -16.63
C GLN A 27 18.72 -8.51 -17.44
N GLN A 28 18.28 -7.29 -17.14
CA GLN A 28 17.11 -6.66 -17.74
C GLN A 28 17.19 -6.58 -19.28
N SER A 29 18.38 -6.26 -19.85
CA SER A 29 18.56 -6.20 -21.30
C SER A 29 18.34 -7.54 -21.98
N ALA A 30 18.76 -8.65 -21.34
CA ALA A 30 18.52 -10.00 -21.85
C ALA A 30 17.05 -10.38 -21.74
N MET A 31 16.38 -10.00 -20.65
CA MET A 31 14.95 -10.23 -20.44
C MET A 31 14.09 -9.44 -21.43
N GLN A 32 14.47 -8.20 -21.75
CA GLN A 32 13.78 -7.41 -22.77
C GLN A 32 13.84 -8.09 -24.14
N LYS A 33 14.97 -8.67 -24.54
CA LYS A 33 15.08 -9.44 -25.79
C LYS A 33 14.25 -10.71 -25.77
N LYS A 34 14.12 -11.37 -24.62
CA LYS A 34 13.26 -12.54 -24.47
C LYS A 34 11.77 -12.18 -24.55
N LEU A 35 11.37 -11.00 -24.04
CA LEU A 35 9.98 -10.53 -24.01
C LEU A 35 9.36 -10.49 -25.41
N HIS A 36 10.12 -10.09 -26.45
CA HIS A 36 9.67 -10.08 -27.86
C HIS A 36 9.20 -11.45 -28.39
N ARG A 37 9.48 -12.52 -27.67
CA ARG A 37 8.97 -13.87 -28.02
C ARG A 37 7.55 -14.12 -27.52
N PHE A 38 7.00 -13.19 -26.72
CA PHE A 38 5.70 -13.28 -26.08
C PHE A 38 4.81 -12.08 -26.45
N PRO A 39 4.25 -12.02 -27.67
CA PRO A 39 3.46 -10.87 -28.11
C PRO A 39 2.27 -10.55 -27.21
N ALA A 40 1.67 -11.58 -26.57
CA ALA A 40 0.57 -11.40 -25.63
C ALA A 40 0.97 -10.55 -24.39
N LEU A 41 2.25 -10.60 -23.99
CA LEU A 41 2.81 -9.82 -22.89
C LEU A 41 3.28 -8.41 -23.30
N GLU A 42 3.41 -8.15 -24.60
CA GLU A 42 3.79 -6.82 -25.11
C GLU A 42 2.58 -5.96 -25.50
N ALA A 43 1.44 -6.59 -25.76
CA ALA A 43 0.25 -5.91 -26.26
C ALA A 43 -0.41 -4.93 -25.27
N PRO A 44 -0.50 -5.22 -23.95
CA PRO A 44 -1.14 -4.31 -23.01
C PRO A 44 -0.33 -3.00 -22.78
N PRO A 45 -1.00 -1.84 -22.71
CA PRO A 45 -0.34 -0.55 -22.49
C PRO A 45 0.25 -0.43 -21.08
N HIS A 46 -0.27 -1.18 -20.13
CA HIS A 46 0.19 -1.26 -18.74
C HIS A 46 -0.35 -2.54 -18.09
N PHE A 47 0.10 -2.80 -16.88
CA PHE A 47 -0.26 -3.98 -16.11
C PHE A 47 -0.63 -3.62 -14.69
N TYR A 48 -1.36 -4.53 -14.03
CA TYR A 48 -1.58 -4.55 -12.60
C TYR A 48 -1.11 -5.88 -12.04
N LEU A 49 -0.58 -5.87 -10.82
CA LEU A 49 -0.20 -7.08 -10.09
C LEU A 49 -1.05 -7.21 -8.84
N ALA A 50 -1.91 -8.21 -8.78
CA ALA A 50 -2.58 -8.61 -7.56
C ALA A 50 -1.75 -9.66 -6.82
N SER A 51 -1.53 -9.43 -5.53
CA SER A 51 -0.75 -10.31 -4.65
C SER A 51 -1.63 -10.84 -3.55
N ILE A 52 -1.76 -12.17 -3.47
CA ILE A 52 -2.62 -12.89 -2.54
C ILE A 52 -1.71 -13.71 -1.62
N PRO A 53 -1.57 -13.39 -0.34
CA PRO A 53 -0.70 -14.12 0.57
C PRO A 53 -1.08 -15.61 0.65
N LEU A 54 -0.09 -16.49 0.70
CA LEU A 54 -0.29 -17.90 1.01
C LEU A 54 -0.38 -18.06 2.53
N SER A 55 -1.54 -18.47 3.03
CA SER A 55 -1.67 -18.83 4.42
C SER A 55 -1.82 -20.33 4.58
N GLN A 56 -1.19 -20.87 5.62
CA GLN A 56 -1.30 -22.30 5.97
C GLN A 56 -2.64 -22.67 6.62
N ALA A 57 -3.44 -21.66 7.03
CA ALA A 57 -4.63 -21.85 7.87
C ALA A 57 -5.96 -21.87 7.10
N HIS A 58 -5.95 -21.85 5.73
CA HIS A 58 -7.18 -21.56 4.99
C HIS A 58 -8.02 -22.78 4.61
N ARG A 59 -9.35 -22.49 4.58
CA ARG A 59 -10.42 -23.41 4.20
C ARG A 59 -10.35 -23.92 2.76
N LEU A 60 -9.65 -23.20 1.87
CA LEU A 60 -9.46 -23.58 0.46
C LEU A 60 -8.06 -24.14 0.26
N THR A 61 -7.97 -25.31 -0.39
CA THR A 61 -6.68 -25.84 -0.84
C THR A 61 -6.07 -24.91 -1.89
N ARG A 62 -4.75 -24.90 -2.03
CA ARG A 62 -4.01 -24.11 -3.04
C ARG A 62 -4.59 -24.30 -4.45
N THR A 63 -4.96 -25.52 -4.79
CA THR A 63 -5.57 -25.85 -6.10
C THR A 63 -6.92 -25.17 -6.29
N ASN A 64 -7.75 -25.10 -5.26
CA ASN A 64 -9.06 -24.45 -5.35
C ASN A 64 -8.94 -22.93 -5.43
N GLN A 65 -7.96 -22.33 -4.74
CA GLN A 65 -7.68 -20.89 -4.83
C GLN A 65 -7.26 -20.52 -6.26
N GLN A 66 -6.38 -21.30 -6.86
CA GLN A 66 -5.93 -21.08 -8.23
C GLN A 66 -7.06 -21.28 -9.24
N ALA A 67 -7.88 -22.33 -9.10
CA ALA A 67 -9.02 -22.56 -9.98
C ALA A 67 -10.04 -21.41 -9.90
N LEU A 68 -10.28 -20.87 -8.72
CA LEU A 68 -11.14 -19.69 -8.53
C LEU A 68 -10.58 -18.48 -9.28
N LEU A 69 -9.29 -18.18 -9.11
CA LEU A 69 -8.65 -17.04 -9.77
C LEU A 69 -8.62 -17.18 -11.29
N ALA A 70 -8.32 -18.39 -11.81
CA ALA A 70 -8.31 -18.65 -13.25
C ALA A 70 -9.71 -18.55 -13.86
N HIS A 71 -10.75 -18.88 -13.12
CA HIS A 71 -12.14 -18.69 -13.55
C HIS A 71 -12.53 -17.21 -13.61
N GLU A 72 -12.13 -16.45 -12.61
CA GLU A 72 -12.47 -15.02 -12.52
C GLU A 72 -11.69 -14.12 -13.48
N TRP A 73 -10.43 -14.50 -13.81
CA TRP A 73 -9.54 -13.76 -14.72
C TRP A 73 -8.89 -14.70 -15.75
N PRO A 74 -9.63 -15.15 -16.77
CA PRO A 74 -9.09 -16.03 -17.80
C PRO A 74 -7.99 -15.38 -18.66
N GLU A 75 -7.96 -14.04 -18.71
CA GLU A 75 -6.93 -13.23 -19.40
C GLU A 75 -5.69 -12.96 -18.55
N GLY A 76 -5.69 -13.34 -17.27
CA GLY A 76 -4.59 -13.10 -16.35
C GLY A 76 -3.50 -14.17 -16.44
N TRP A 77 -2.27 -13.78 -16.09
CA TRP A 77 -1.15 -14.71 -15.93
C TRP A 77 -0.88 -14.96 -14.47
N PHE A 78 -0.69 -16.22 -14.13
CA PHE A 78 -0.52 -16.67 -12.76
C PHE A 78 0.93 -17.02 -12.47
N MET A 79 1.41 -16.58 -11.34
CA MET A 79 2.71 -16.94 -10.79
C MET A 79 2.53 -17.36 -9.33
N GLN A 80 3.44 -18.16 -8.83
CA GLN A 80 3.46 -18.55 -7.43
C GLN A 80 4.86 -18.35 -6.87
N THR A 81 4.91 -17.76 -5.67
CA THR A 81 6.12 -17.68 -4.85
C THR A 81 5.95 -18.55 -3.61
N GLU A 82 6.95 -18.59 -2.74
CA GLU A 82 6.84 -19.28 -1.44
C GLU A 82 5.79 -18.63 -0.53
N THR A 83 5.52 -17.34 -0.70
CA THR A 83 4.71 -16.53 0.23
C THR A 83 3.38 -16.05 -0.35
N ALA A 84 3.20 -16.07 -1.68
CA ALA A 84 2.01 -15.54 -2.33
C ALA A 84 1.69 -16.19 -3.68
N PHE A 85 0.40 -16.16 -4.03
CA PHE A 85 -0.07 -16.21 -5.41
C PHE A 85 -0.03 -14.82 -6.00
N LEU A 86 0.42 -14.71 -7.25
CA LEU A 86 0.50 -13.49 -8.01
C LEU A 86 -0.35 -13.62 -9.26
N LEU A 87 -1.20 -12.63 -9.49
CA LEU A 87 -2.03 -12.51 -10.68
C LEU A 87 -1.63 -11.24 -11.40
N LEU A 88 -1.02 -11.38 -12.57
CA LEU A 88 -0.71 -10.29 -13.48
C LEU A 88 -1.91 -10.06 -14.40
N LEU A 89 -2.41 -8.84 -14.43
CA LEU A 89 -3.59 -8.43 -15.18
C LEU A 89 -3.22 -7.40 -16.24
N PRO A 90 -3.69 -7.56 -17.49
CA PRO A 90 -3.49 -6.56 -18.53
C PRO A 90 -4.31 -5.31 -18.26
N GLY A 91 -3.72 -4.15 -18.50
CA GLY A 91 -4.42 -2.88 -18.50
C GLY A 91 -5.11 -2.64 -19.86
N THR A 92 -6.35 -2.19 -19.82
CA THR A 92 -7.16 -1.89 -21.03
C THR A 92 -7.06 -0.43 -21.45
N GLY A 93 -6.52 0.46 -20.60
CA GLY A 93 -6.56 1.90 -20.81
C GLY A 93 -7.87 2.57 -20.38
N ASP A 94 -8.84 1.80 -19.90
CA ASP A 94 -10.08 2.36 -19.33
C ASP A 94 -9.80 2.96 -17.96
N ALA A 95 -10.22 4.20 -17.75
CA ALA A 95 -10.07 4.92 -16.48
C ALA A 95 -10.84 4.27 -15.31
N ALA A 96 -11.91 3.53 -15.60
CA ALA A 96 -12.70 2.83 -14.59
C ALA A 96 -12.11 1.46 -14.18
N GLN A 97 -11.17 0.92 -14.94
CA GLN A 97 -10.60 -0.41 -14.71
C GLN A 97 -10.01 -0.60 -13.31
N PRO A 98 -9.26 0.35 -12.71
CA PRO A 98 -8.70 0.17 -11.36
C PRO A 98 -9.77 -0.05 -10.29
N GLU A 99 -10.87 0.66 -10.36
CA GLU A 99 -11.99 0.52 -9.41
C GLU A 99 -12.71 -0.81 -9.59
N GLN A 100 -12.94 -1.24 -10.83
CA GLN A 100 -13.54 -2.52 -11.15
C GLN A 100 -12.66 -3.69 -10.65
N LEU A 101 -11.34 -3.61 -10.84
CA LEU A 101 -10.39 -4.59 -10.33
C LEU A 101 -10.39 -4.64 -8.80
N LEU A 102 -10.39 -3.47 -8.14
CA LEU A 102 -10.46 -3.39 -6.69
C LEU A 102 -11.73 -4.02 -6.14
N GLN A 103 -12.89 -3.72 -6.74
CA GLN A 103 -14.18 -4.29 -6.32
C GLN A 103 -14.20 -5.82 -6.49
N LYS A 104 -13.77 -6.33 -7.64
CA LYS A 104 -13.75 -7.77 -7.92
C LYS A 104 -12.76 -8.51 -7.02
N LEU A 105 -11.57 -7.93 -6.80
CA LEU A 105 -10.57 -8.49 -5.88
C LEU A 105 -11.00 -8.38 -4.42
N GLN A 106 -11.81 -7.38 -4.06
CA GLN A 106 -12.41 -7.28 -2.73
C GLN A 106 -13.29 -8.50 -2.43
N GLU A 107 -14.15 -8.88 -3.37
CA GLU A 107 -15.03 -10.07 -3.21
C GLU A 107 -14.21 -11.35 -3.08
N VAL A 108 -13.18 -11.50 -3.91
CA VAL A 108 -12.28 -12.67 -3.86
C VAL A 108 -11.51 -12.72 -2.55
N GLY A 109 -10.96 -11.59 -2.09
CA GLY A 109 -10.27 -11.50 -0.81
C GLY A 109 -11.16 -11.90 0.37
N LEU A 110 -12.42 -11.44 0.36
CA LEU A 110 -13.42 -11.84 1.38
C LEU A 110 -13.73 -13.33 1.33
N ARG A 111 -13.93 -13.91 0.12
CA ARG A 111 -14.17 -15.37 -0.04
C ARG A 111 -12.99 -16.21 0.43
N MET A 112 -11.78 -15.72 0.24
CA MET A 112 -10.54 -16.40 0.64
C MET A 112 -10.14 -16.12 2.10
N ASP A 113 -10.82 -15.18 2.77
CA ASP A 113 -10.41 -14.66 4.09
C ASP A 113 -8.95 -14.16 4.07
N GLN A 114 -8.59 -13.39 3.03
CA GLN A 114 -7.24 -12.89 2.76
C GLN A 114 -7.25 -11.40 2.46
N THR A 115 -6.16 -10.72 2.83
CA THR A 115 -5.90 -9.36 2.36
C THR A 115 -5.13 -9.41 1.04
N VAL A 116 -5.79 -9.05 -0.04
CA VAL A 116 -5.19 -8.93 -1.39
C VAL A 116 -4.60 -7.54 -1.55
N ILE A 117 -3.41 -7.43 -2.14
CA ILE A 117 -2.80 -6.15 -2.51
C ILE A 117 -2.83 -6.00 -4.02
N LEU A 118 -3.46 -4.95 -4.51
CA LEU A 118 -3.44 -4.56 -5.93
C LEU A 118 -2.42 -3.45 -6.13
N SER A 119 -1.44 -3.67 -7.00
CA SER A 119 -0.42 -2.68 -7.34
C SER A 119 -1.00 -1.42 -8.00
N MET A 120 -0.21 -0.35 -8.01
CA MET A 120 -0.40 0.72 -8.99
C MET A 120 -0.18 0.17 -10.41
N PRO A 121 -0.78 0.80 -11.46
CA PRO A 121 -0.48 0.43 -12.83
C PRO A 121 1.00 0.67 -13.16
N PHE A 122 1.61 -0.25 -13.93
CA PHE A 122 2.99 -0.11 -14.36
C PHE A 122 3.14 -0.44 -15.85
N PRO A 123 3.93 0.36 -16.60
CA PRO A 123 3.94 0.31 -18.07
C PRO A 123 4.87 -0.77 -18.64
N SER A 124 5.74 -1.36 -17.84
CA SER A 124 6.75 -2.31 -18.33
C SER A 124 6.89 -3.52 -17.44
N LEU A 125 6.85 -4.71 -18.02
CA LEU A 125 7.07 -5.96 -17.30
C LEU A 125 8.47 -6.07 -16.67
N LEU A 126 9.46 -5.30 -17.14
CA LEU A 126 10.77 -5.22 -16.52
C LEU A 126 10.72 -4.63 -15.10
N GLN A 127 9.60 -3.97 -14.73
CA GLN A 127 9.36 -3.46 -13.38
C GLN A 127 8.69 -4.51 -12.47
N LEU A 128 8.33 -5.68 -12.98
CA LEU A 128 7.55 -6.69 -12.25
C LEU A 128 8.16 -7.04 -10.88
N GLY A 129 9.47 -7.28 -10.83
CA GLY A 129 10.17 -7.60 -9.58
C GLY A 129 10.17 -6.44 -8.57
N THR A 130 10.21 -5.18 -9.05
CA THR A 130 10.11 -3.98 -8.19
C THR A 130 8.70 -3.81 -7.65
N VAL A 131 7.69 -3.98 -8.51
CA VAL A 131 6.27 -3.92 -8.12
C VAL A 131 5.95 -5.03 -7.12
N TRP A 132 6.48 -6.23 -7.33
CA TRP A 132 6.30 -7.33 -6.40
C TRP A 132 6.89 -7.02 -5.01
N ARG A 133 8.12 -6.52 -4.96
CA ARG A 133 8.74 -6.11 -3.68
C ARG A 133 7.90 -5.06 -2.96
N PHE A 134 7.37 -4.07 -3.67
CA PHE A 134 6.48 -3.08 -3.05
C PHE A 134 5.18 -3.72 -2.53
N ASN A 135 4.57 -4.63 -3.28
CA ASN A 135 3.38 -5.35 -2.83
C ASN A 135 3.65 -6.22 -1.58
N GLN A 136 4.85 -6.79 -1.44
CA GLN A 136 5.24 -7.52 -0.23
C GLN A 136 5.29 -6.60 1.00
N GLU A 137 5.90 -5.42 0.86
CA GLU A 137 5.91 -4.40 1.92
C GLU A 137 4.49 -3.89 2.23
N ALA A 138 3.67 -3.66 1.21
CA ALA A 138 2.28 -3.27 1.38
C ALA A 138 1.46 -4.35 2.11
N ALA A 139 1.67 -5.62 1.79
CA ALA A 139 1.03 -6.74 2.49
C ALA A 139 1.48 -6.85 3.96
N ALA A 140 2.75 -6.60 4.23
CA ALA A 140 3.27 -6.56 5.58
C ALA A 140 2.69 -5.37 6.37
N THR A 141 2.63 -4.20 5.75
CA THR A 141 2.02 -2.99 6.33
C THR A 141 0.53 -3.19 6.62
N ALA A 142 -0.21 -3.79 5.69
CA ALA A 142 -1.63 -4.09 5.90
C ALA A 142 -1.87 -5.04 7.09
N ARG A 143 -0.95 -5.99 7.33
CA ARG A 143 -1.00 -6.85 8.52
C ARG A 143 -0.75 -6.06 9.80
N ASP A 144 0.28 -5.21 9.82
CA ASP A 144 0.61 -4.37 10.99
C ASP A 144 -0.54 -3.40 11.34
N LEU A 145 -1.24 -2.89 10.31
CA LEU A 145 -2.44 -2.07 10.46
C LEU A 145 -3.73 -2.86 10.75
N HIS A 146 -3.63 -4.17 10.92
CA HIS A 146 -4.77 -5.07 11.16
C HIS A 146 -5.89 -4.92 10.12
N CYS A 147 -5.52 -4.67 8.86
CA CYS A 147 -6.48 -4.66 7.76
C CYS A 147 -7.13 -6.04 7.62
N GLY A 148 -8.46 -6.06 7.66
CA GLY A 148 -9.23 -7.29 7.46
C GLY A 148 -9.13 -7.83 6.03
N ALA A 149 -9.77 -8.99 5.81
CA ALA A 149 -9.88 -9.60 4.49
C ALA A 149 -10.48 -8.65 3.46
N GLY A 150 -10.16 -8.87 2.20
CA GLY A 150 -10.59 -8.03 1.08
C GLY A 150 -9.43 -7.56 0.22
N CYS A 151 -9.58 -6.45 -0.50
CA CYS A 151 -8.52 -5.87 -1.32
C CYS A 151 -8.09 -4.50 -0.80
N ARG A 152 -6.79 -4.24 -0.88
CA ARG A 152 -6.20 -2.91 -0.63
C ARG A 152 -5.40 -2.48 -1.84
N SER A 153 -5.59 -1.23 -2.25
CA SER A 153 -4.71 -0.62 -3.26
C SER A 153 -3.35 -0.31 -2.65
N ALA A 154 -2.29 -0.66 -3.35
CA ALA A 154 -0.93 -0.29 -2.98
C ALA A 154 -0.73 1.24 -2.91
N SER A 155 -1.49 2.01 -3.72
CA SER A 155 -1.47 3.48 -3.65
C SER A 155 -2.03 4.01 -2.33
N ALA A 156 -3.09 3.40 -1.80
CA ALA A 156 -3.66 3.79 -0.51
C ALA A 156 -2.72 3.50 0.66
N LEU A 157 -1.89 2.47 0.55
CA LEU A 157 -0.91 2.07 1.57
C LEU A 157 0.48 2.71 1.36
N TYR A 158 0.67 3.51 0.29
CA TYR A 158 1.99 4.00 -0.11
C TYR A 158 2.73 4.73 1.00
N GLN A 159 2.02 5.60 1.71
CA GLN A 159 2.59 6.41 2.80
C GLN A 159 2.96 5.53 4.00
N ASP A 160 2.10 4.59 4.37
CA ASP A 160 2.35 3.67 5.49
C ASP A 160 3.52 2.73 5.19
N VAL A 161 3.61 2.22 3.94
CA VAL A 161 4.75 1.42 3.46
C VAL A 161 6.04 2.21 3.54
N PHE A 162 6.03 3.47 3.08
CA PHE A 162 7.19 4.35 3.14
C PHE A 162 7.68 4.56 4.58
N VAL A 163 6.75 4.92 5.47
CA VAL A 163 7.06 5.13 6.91
C VAL A 163 7.59 3.85 7.54
N ARG A 164 6.94 2.71 7.30
CA ARG A 164 7.34 1.40 7.81
C ARG A 164 8.75 1.01 7.35
N THR A 165 9.04 1.17 6.06
CA THR A 165 10.34 0.83 5.48
C THR A 165 11.47 1.67 6.08
N ILE A 166 11.25 2.97 6.25
CA ILE A 166 12.22 3.86 6.92
C ILE A 166 12.35 3.49 8.40
N ALA A 167 11.24 3.15 9.06
CA ALA A 167 11.24 2.78 10.48
C ALA A 167 12.14 1.59 10.77
N GLN A 168 12.22 0.64 9.86
CA GLN A 168 13.05 -0.56 10.00
C GLN A 168 14.54 -0.29 9.74
N SER A 169 14.87 0.76 9.01
CA SER A 169 16.24 1.04 8.55
C SER A 169 16.94 2.18 9.30
N ALA A 170 16.21 3.03 10.04
CA ALA A 170 16.77 4.24 10.66
C ALA A 170 16.19 4.52 12.05
N ASN A 171 16.91 5.31 12.86
CA ASN A 171 16.37 5.89 14.09
C ASN A 171 15.38 7.02 13.75
N LEU A 172 14.12 6.67 13.52
CA LEU A 172 13.08 7.63 13.14
C LEU A 172 12.89 8.79 14.12
N ARG A 173 13.24 8.59 15.42
CA ARG A 173 13.17 9.67 16.39
C ARG A 173 14.03 10.87 16.00
N ALA A 174 15.09 10.66 15.22
CA ALA A 174 15.92 11.74 14.71
C ALA A 174 15.23 12.59 13.63
N PHE A 175 14.21 12.04 12.96
CA PHE A 175 13.46 12.72 11.89
C PHE A 175 12.21 13.45 12.40
N ILE A 176 11.84 13.26 13.67
CA ILE A 176 10.74 14.01 14.27
C ILE A 176 11.23 15.44 14.55
N HIS A 177 10.58 16.42 13.91
CA HIS A 177 10.92 17.82 14.07
C HIS A 177 10.92 18.24 15.56
N PRO A 178 11.95 18.93 16.07
CA PRO A 178 12.07 19.27 17.49
C PRO A 178 10.83 19.97 18.06
N MET A 179 10.15 20.77 17.25
CA MET A 179 8.94 21.48 17.68
C MET A 179 7.76 20.55 17.99
N LEU A 180 7.65 19.40 17.35
CA LEU A 180 6.62 18.41 17.68
C LEU A 180 6.89 17.79 19.07
N ARG A 181 8.16 17.54 19.40
CA ARG A 181 8.54 17.08 20.74
C ARG A 181 8.22 18.14 21.79
N ARG A 182 8.56 19.40 21.52
CA ARG A 182 8.23 20.52 22.41
C ARG A 182 6.72 20.62 22.67
N LEU A 183 5.91 20.37 21.62
CA LEU A 183 4.46 20.38 21.76
C LEU A 183 3.96 19.18 22.58
N GLN A 184 4.58 18.01 22.43
CA GLN A 184 4.28 16.82 23.22
C GLN A 184 4.62 17.04 24.71
N GLU A 185 5.78 17.60 25.01
CA GLU A 185 6.19 17.95 26.37
C GLU A 185 5.23 18.99 27.01
N TYR A 186 4.80 19.98 26.22
CA TYR A 186 3.80 20.94 26.65
C TYR A 186 2.47 20.27 26.98
N ASP A 187 1.98 19.40 26.13
CA ASP A 187 0.72 18.65 26.35
C ASP A 187 0.79 17.82 27.63
N GLN A 188 1.92 17.13 27.86
CA GLN A 188 2.13 16.35 29.08
C GLN A 188 2.10 17.21 30.33
N ALA A 189 2.74 18.41 30.29
CA ALA A 189 2.82 19.30 31.43
C ALA A 189 1.50 20.00 31.76
N HIS A 190 0.65 20.24 30.76
CA HIS A 190 -0.58 21.04 30.88
C HIS A 190 -1.87 20.27 30.66
N SER A 191 -1.79 18.95 30.48
CA SER A 191 -2.93 18.09 30.16
C SER A 191 -3.75 18.60 28.97
N THR A 192 -3.06 19.01 27.89
CA THR A 192 -3.66 19.47 26.63
C THR A 192 -3.48 18.44 25.54
N ALA A 193 -4.10 18.66 24.37
CA ALA A 193 -4.01 17.80 23.20
C ALA A 193 -3.66 18.63 21.95
N LEU A 194 -2.68 19.52 22.06
CA LEU A 194 -2.28 20.41 20.97
C LEU A 194 -1.54 19.67 19.88
N LEU A 195 -0.68 18.71 20.22
CA LEU A 195 0.04 17.88 19.26
C LEU A 195 -0.94 17.08 18.39
N HIS A 196 -1.88 16.39 19.04
CA HIS A 196 -2.93 15.67 18.32
C HIS A 196 -3.76 16.60 17.43
N THR A 197 -4.11 17.79 17.93
CA THR A 197 -4.83 18.80 17.16
C THR A 197 -4.04 19.25 15.92
N LEU A 198 -2.73 19.47 16.05
CA LEU A 198 -1.86 19.85 14.93
C LEU A 198 -1.77 18.72 13.89
N CYS A 199 -1.55 17.48 14.35
CA CYS A 199 -1.44 16.32 13.44
C CYS A 199 -2.73 16.13 12.63
N VAL A 200 -3.90 16.11 13.28
CA VAL A 200 -5.17 15.98 12.56
C VAL A 200 -5.38 17.15 11.59
N TYR A 201 -5.05 18.38 11.99
CA TYR A 201 -5.18 19.55 11.11
C TYR A 201 -4.31 19.46 9.86
N LEU A 202 -3.05 19.04 10.00
CA LEU A 202 -2.13 18.89 8.88
C LEU A 202 -2.49 17.70 7.97
N LEU A 203 -2.97 16.60 8.55
CA LEU A 203 -3.40 15.42 7.80
C LEU A 203 -4.73 15.65 7.06
N GLN A 204 -5.61 16.52 7.61
CA GLN A 204 -6.84 16.97 6.95
C GLN A 204 -6.61 18.19 6.00
N GLU A 205 -5.37 18.36 5.51
CA GLU A 205 -5.01 19.40 4.53
C GLU A 205 -5.48 20.82 4.95
N GLN A 206 -5.41 21.11 6.24
CA GLN A 206 -5.84 22.37 6.87
C GLN A 206 -7.36 22.64 6.78
N ASN A 207 -8.15 21.65 6.48
CA ASN A 207 -9.60 21.78 6.48
C ASN A 207 -10.16 21.89 7.90
N LEU A 208 -10.48 23.11 8.32
CA LEU A 208 -10.99 23.37 9.68
C LEU A 208 -12.27 22.60 10.01
N HIS A 209 -13.15 22.40 9.03
CA HIS A 209 -14.42 21.70 9.27
C HIS A 209 -14.18 20.20 9.46
N ALA A 210 -13.38 19.58 8.58
CA ALA A 210 -13.02 18.17 8.68
C ALA A 210 -12.24 17.87 9.97
N THR A 211 -11.28 18.76 10.32
CA THR A 211 -10.48 18.65 11.55
C THR A 211 -11.35 18.75 12.80
N ALA A 212 -12.24 19.76 12.89
CA ALA A 212 -13.10 19.93 14.04
C ALA A 212 -14.04 18.73 14.24
N ARG A 213 -14.58 18.19 13.14
CA ARG A 213 -15.42 16.99 13.14
C ARG A 213 -14.65 15.76 13.62
N GLN A 214 -13.43 15.54 13.12
CA GLN A 214 -12.61 14.38 13.50
C GLN A 214 -12.17 14.45 14.98
N LEU A 215 -11.89 15.66 15.49
CA LEU A 215 -11.52 15.88 16.89
C LEU A 215 -12.72 15.95 17.84
N PHE A 216 -13.96 15.89 17.32
CA PHE A 216 -15.19 16.06 18.10
C PHE A 216 -15.22 17.36 18.93
N ILE A 217 -14.69 18.47 18.37
CA ILE A 217 -14.69 19.78 18.99
C ILE A 217 -15.38 20.85 18.14
N HIS A 218 -15.80 21.95 18.79
CA HIS A 218 -16.35 23.08 18.05
C HIS A 218 -15.24 23.82 17.27
N ARG A 219 -15.60 24.39 16.10
CA ARG A 219 -14.67 25.14 15.24
C ARG A 219 -13.90 26.24 16.01
N ASN A 220 -14.56 26.97 16.90
CA ASN A 220 -13.89 28.02 17.67
C ASN A 220 -12.81 27.46 18.62
N THR A 221 -13.06 26.30 19.21
CA THR A 221 -12.07 25.59 20.04
C THR A 221 -10.87 25.17 19.21
N LEU A 222 -11.09 24.69 17.98
CA LEU A 222 -10.01 24.36 17.05
C LEU A 222 -9.18 25.61 16.73
N VAL A 223 -9.83 26.71 16.33
CA VAL A 223 -9.13 27.96 16.01
C VAL A 223 -8.29 28.44 17.20
N TYR A 224 -8.85 28.41 18.41
CA TYR A 224 -8.10 28.76 19.64
C TYR A 224 -6.88 27.84 19.83
N ARG A 225 -7.03 26.53 19.67
CA ARG A 225 -5.91 25.58 19.79
C ARG A 225 -4.84 25.83 18.74
N LEU A 226 -5.21 26.07 17.49
CA LEU A 226 -4.26 26.38 16.42
C LEU A 226 -3.51 27.69 16.68
N GLN A 227 -4.19 28.72 17.21
CA GLN A 227 -3.54 29.97 17.59
C GLN A 227 -2.56 29.75 18.74
N ARG A 228 -2.92 28.93 19.74
CA ARG A 228 -2.03 28.53 20.81
C ARG A 228 -0.78 27.79 20.30
N ILE A 229 -0.95 26.87 19.37
CA ILE A 229 0.14 26.13 18.70
C ILE A 229 1.08 27.10 17.98
N ARG A 230 0.56 28.04 17.17
CA ARG A 230 1.38 29.07 16.50
C ARG A 230 2.23 29.88 17.49
N THR A 231 1.63 30.28 18.59
CA THR A 231 2.33 31.03 19.66
C THR A 231 3.43 30.21 20.32
N LEU A 232 3.16 28.91 20.60
CA LEU A 232 4.13 28.03 21.26
C LEU A 232 5.31 27.64 20.38
N LEU A 233 5.01 27.36 19.09
CA LEU A 233 6.02 26.89 18.14
C LEU A 233 6.81 28.06 17.53
N GLN A 234 6.24 29.26 17.48
CA GLN A 234 6.79 30.42 16.77
C GLN A 234 7.12 30.09 15.30
N LEU A 235 6.30 29.23 14.68
CA LEU A 235 6.41 28.80 13.29
C LEU A 235 5.21 29.33 12.49
N ASP A 236 5.51 29.69 11.25
CA ASP A 236 4.46 30.05 10.30
C ASP A 236 3.86 28.76 9.70
N LEU A 237 2.67 28.41 10.16
CA LEU A 237 1.92 27.27 9.61
C LEU A 237 1.32 27.56 8.20
N ASP A 238 1.44 28.80 7.71
CA ASP A 238 1.00 29.17 6.37
C ASP A 238 2.16 28.99 5.36
N ASP A 239 3.39 28.75 5.83
CA ASP A 239 4.52 28.34 4.99
C ASP A 239 4.40 26.85 4.62
N ALA A 240 4.41 26.57 3.31
CA ALA A 240 4.29 25.22 2.79
C ALA A 240 5.46 24.29 3.17
N ALA A 241 6.69 24.82 3.25
CA ALA A 241 7.86 24.04 3.63
C ALA A 241 7.77 23.60 5.11
N VAL A 242 7.39 24.53 6.00
CA VAL A 242 7.16 24.25 7.42
C VAL A 242 6.06 23.19 7.58
N ARG A 243 4.94 23.34 6.88
CA ARG A 243 3.84 22.35 6.93
C ARG A 243 4.27 20.97 6.49
N ASN A 244 5.00 20.86 5.38
CA ASN A 244 5.46 19.57 4.87
C ASN A 244 6.36 18.83 5.86
N VAL A 245 7.29 19.54 6.50
CA VAL A 245 8.17 18.95 7.51
C VAL A 245 7.39 18.51 8.74
N LEU A 246 6.48 19.35 9.24
CA LEU A 246 5.65 19.01 10.40
C LEU A 246 4.68 17.87 10.08
N ARG A 247 4.07 17.87 8.89
CA ARG A 247 3.19 16.77 8.42
C ARG A 247 3.92 15.44 8.39
N THR A 248 5.14 15.41 7.83
CA THR A 248 5.98 14.19 7.84
C THR A 248 6.25 13.73 9.26
N GLY A 249 6.60 14.63 10.16
CA GLY A 249 6.81 14.31 11.58
C GLY A 249 5.54 13.78 12.27
N CYS A 250 4.36 14.32 11.94
CA CYS A 250 3.08 13.82 12.46
C CYS A 250 2.78 12.40 12.00
N ILE A 251 3.02 12.09 10.73
CA ILE A 251 2.88 10.74 10.18
C ILE A 251 3.80 9.75 10.91
N LEU A 252 5.06 10.14 11.12
CA LEU A 252 6.02 9.32 11.85
C LEU A 252 5.59 9.07 13.31
N LEU A 253 5.02 10.08 13.98
CA LEU A 253 4.51 9.95 15.34
C LEU A 253 3.29 9.02 15.41
N GLU A 254 2.35 9.15 14.46
CA GLU A 254 1.17 8.29 14.36
C GLU A 254 1.56 6.82 14.21
N TYR A 255 2.52 6.53 13.33
CA TYR A 255 3.05 5.19 13.13
C TYR A 255 3.72 4.61 14.39
N TYR A 256 4.50 5.44 15.13
CA TYR A 256 5.21 4.98 16.33
C TYR A 256 4.33 4.74 17.54
N GLN A 257 3.25 5.50 17.67
CA GLN A 257 2.43 5.49 18.89
C GLN A 257 1.19 4.60 18.76
N GLY A 258 0.98 3.99 17.57
CA GLY A 258 -0.10 3.02 17.36
C GLY A 258 -1.49 3.57 17.55
N ALA A 259 -1.71 4.81 17.16
CA ALA A 259 -2.91 5.63 17.25
C ALA A 259 -2.87 6.64 18.42
N PHE A 260 -3.18 7.87 18.07
CA PHE A 260 -3.65 8.85 19.05
C PHE A 260 -5.04 8.49 19.57
#